data_eaf9d04f783a0eacef736303913da5b7
#
_entry.id   eaf9d04f783a0eacef736303913da5b7
#
_cell.length_a   1.000
_cell.length_b   1.000
_cell.length_c   1.000
_cell.angle_alpha   90.00
_cell.angle_beta   90.00
_cell.angle_gamma   90.00
#
_symmetry.space_group_name_H-M   'P 1'
#
loop_
_entity.id
_entity.type
_entity.pdbx_description
1 polymer ?
#
loop_
_entity_poly.entity_id
_entity_poly.type
_entity_poly.pdbx_seq_one_letter_code
_entity_poly.pdbx_strand_id
1 'polypeptide(L)'
;MFYDIPATMKKEEAPQWPEGVGSIQATLPDGMAVEVPVLKGTNVLTLGVVGTGKTKSFTENAADILLSGDPDIKGVFFEVKHSFMDRFLVNNDKVLTYDSEAIPEKNLFVPNMIKEIRQANDSEAEMRELADFLFAELLNGANQNRAWIQAARNTFIGILRTIVDCFPGENTGNGTLIHALRRMTTGEILAYLAKNPRNHSMLLKDWGYDVHYAEEFKFTRRAYDIQFFLNQVLENFSGSFAMNGTDTIHDWLAGKYGRNLFFRYDLASAEISRPFFLYYMKKIKDYKLSNTAGTSAPILMVLDELDKMTDGGKTADWGLFQAANLGREYGLQILLTTQSVSNLYGLSTDFNEHITSGGLAGFPYLVSFRPGDPETISTLQTLYGSDYREHIIFPASRYGEPTVRCEMEPLVTEVEFASLEP
;
A
#
# COMPACT_ATOMS: atom_id res chain seq x y z
N MET A 1 2.00 -24.05 4.37
CA MET A 1 2.36 -24.24 2.96
C MET A 1 1.86 -25.60 2.55
N PHE A 2 0.85 -25.66 1.68
CA PHE A 2 0.41 -26.92 1.11
C PHE A 2 0.88 -27.00 -0.31
N TYR A 3 1.77 -27.89 -0.54
CA TYR A 3 1.86 -28.60 -1.80
C TYR A 3 1.11 -29.92 -1.60
N ASP A 4 -0.19 -29.94 -1.88
CA ASP A 4 -0.78 -31.18 -2.27
C ASP A 4 -0.21 -31.53 -3.65
N ILE A 5 0.90 -32.26 -3.63
CA ILE A 5 1.16 -33.17 -4.75
C ILE A 5 -0.02 -34.13 -4.67
N PRO A 6 -0.95 -34.12 -5.66
CA PRO A 6 -2.05 -35.06 -5.64
C PRO A 6 -1.47 -36.43 -5.29
N ALA A 7 -2.10 -37.17 -4.37
CA ALA A 7 -1.64 -38.48 -3.95
C ALA A 7 -1.45 -39.47 -5.14
N THR A 8 -1.95 -39.09 -6.32
CA THR A 8 -1.81 -39.78 -7.60
C THR A 8 -0.59 -39.34 -8.40
N MET A 9 0.11 -38.23 -8.09
CA MET A 9 1.37 -37.89 -8.75
C MET A 9 2.48 -38.80 -8.25
N LYS A 10 3.00 -39.66 -9.09
CA LYS A 10 4.25 -40.38 -8.82
C LYS A 10 5.34 -39.35 -8.58
N LYS A 11 6.26 -39.64 -7.64
CA LYS A 11 7.41 -38.79 -7.30
C LYS A 11 8.24 -38.32 -8.51
N GLU A 12 8.11 -39.02 -9.64
CA GLU A 12 8.75 -38.73 -10.93
C GLU A 12 8.03 -37.66 -11.77
N GLU A 13 6.81 -37.28 -11.38
CA GLU A 13 5.97 -36.29 -12.07
C GLU A 13 5.82 -34.99 -11.27
N ALA A 14 6.63 -34.76 -10.24
CA ALA A 14 6.63 -33.50 -9.49
C ALA A 14 6.88 -32.35 -10.48
N PRO A 15 6.07 -31.26 -10.41
CA PRO A 15 6.23 -30.15 -11.32
C PRO A 15 7.67 -29.62 -11.24
N GLN A 16 8.31 -29.46 -12.39
CA GLN A 16 9.59 -28.76 -12.45
C GLN A 16 9.33 -27.29 -12.14
N TRP A 17 9.80 -26.86 -10.99
CA TRP A 17 9.72 -25.46 -10.59
C TRP A 17 10.61 -24.62 -11.50
N PRO A 18 10.17 -23.41 -11.88
CA PRO A 18 11.08 -22.46 -12.51
C PRO A 18 12.27 -22.23 -11.58
N GLU A 19 13.47 -22.08 -12.13
CA GLU A 19 14.68 -21.83 -11.35
C GLU A 19 14.46 -20.60 -10.45
N GLY A 20 14.52 -20.84 -9.14
CA GLY A 20 14.44 -19.78 -8.14
C GLY A 20 15.82 -19.14 -7.94
N VAL A 21 15.86 -17.95 -7.38
CA VAL A 21 17.09 -17.30 -6.91
C VAL A 21 17.58 -17.86 -5.57
N GLY A 22 16.79 -18.72 -4.95
CA GLY A 22 17.04 -19.42 -3.68
C GLY A 22 15.82 -20.21 -3.26
N SER A 23 15.91 -20.89 -2.12
CA SER A 23 14.79 -21.64 -1.55
C SER A 23 14.68 -21.45 -0.04
N ILE A 24 13.47 -21.63 0.48
CA ILE A 24 13.17 -21.64 1.90
C ILE A 24 12.81 -23.07 2.30
N GLN A 25 13.47 -23.60 3.32
CA GLN A 25 13.14 -24.90 3.88
C GLN A 25 11.84 -24.81 4.68
N ALA A 26 10.92 -25.69 4.40
CA ALA A 26 9.67 -25.82 5.14
C ALA A 26 9.44 -27.29 5.50
N THR A 27 8.69 -27.52 6.59
CA THR A 27 8.30 -28.87 7.01
C THR A 27 6.81 -29.00 6.87
N LEU A 28 6.36 -30.02 6.16
CA LEU A 28 4.94 -30.35 6.05
C LEU A 28 4.42 -30.99 7.34
N PRO A 29 3.09 -31.04 7.55
CA PRO A 29 2.50 -31.66 8.75
C PRO A 29 2.88 -33.12 8.99
N ASP A 30 3.19 -33.86 7.92
CA ASP A 30 3.66 -35.23 7.97
C ASP A 30 5.15 -35.37 8.34
N GLY A 31 5.84 -34.24 8.57
CA GLY A 31 7.27 -34.18 8.88
C GLY A 31 8.20 -34.18 7.66
N MET A 32 7.66 -34.19 6.44
CA MET A 32 8.47 -34.14 5.22
C MET A 32 9.05 -32.74 5.03
N ALA A 33 10.35 -32.64 4.82
CA ALA A 33 10.99 -31.38 4.45
C ALA A 33 10.78 -31.08 2.97
N VAL A 34 10.37 -29.85 2.66
CA VAL A 34 10.23 -29.37 1.28
C VAL A 34 10.99 -28.06 1.09
N GLU A 35 11.48 -27.87 -0.12
CA GLU A 35 12.09 -26.61 -0.53
C GLU A 35 11.10 -25.76 -1.28
N VAL A 36 10.92 -24.54 -0.82
CA VAL A 36 10.02 -23.55 -1.44
C VAL A 36 10.86 -22.58 -2.22
N PRO A 37 10.78 -22.58 -3.55
CA PRO A 37 11.59 -21.69 -4.36
C PRO A 37 11.16 -20.22 -4.16
N VAL A 38 12.13 -19.32 -4.10
CA VAL A 38 11.92 -17.88 -4.15
C VAL A 38 12.15 -17.43 -5.58
N LEU A 39 11.11 -16.90 -6.21
CA LEU A 39 11.11 -16.56 -7.64
C LEU A 39 11.32 -15.06 -7.82
N LYS A 40 12.34 -14.68 -8.60
CA LYS A 40 12.57 -13.28 -8.96
C LYS A 40 11.48 -12.80 -9.94
N GLY A 41 10.98 -11.58 -9.70
CA GLY A 41 9.96 -10.97 -10.55
C GLY A 41 8.57 -11.61 -10.44
N THR A 42 8.32 -12.44 -9.42
CA THR A 42 7.03 -13.06 -9.18
C THR A 42 6.43 -12.52 -7.88
N ASN A 43 5.25 -11.96 -7.96
CA ASN A 43 4.53 -11.49 -6.78
C ASN A 43 4.06 -12.66 -5.93
N VAL A 44 4.12 -12.50 -4.62
CA VAL A 44 3.73 -13.53 -3.66
C VAL A 44 2.68 -12.96 -2.72
N LEU A 45 1.59 -13.71 -2.54
CA LEU A 45 0.61 -13.47 -1.50
C LEU A 45 0.79 -14.51 -0.40
N THR A 46 1.02 -14.05 0.83
CA THR A 46 1.13 -14.91 2.02
C THR A 46 -0.10 -14.73 2.89
N LEU A 47 -0.86 -15.81 3.10
CA LEU A 47 -2.08 -15.84 3.90
C LEU A 47 -1.93 -16.64 5.19
N GLY A 48 -2.68 -16.30 6.22
CA GLY A 48 -2.81 -17.09 7.47
C GLY A 48 -3.01 -16.22 8.71
N VAL A 49 -3.47 -16.83 9.81
CA VAL A 49 -3.72 -16.11 11.07
C VAL A 49 -2.46 -15.58 11.75
N VAL A 50 -2.64 -14.70 12.73
CA VAL A 50 -1.54 -14.19 13.56
C VAL A 50 -0.85 -15.34 14.29
N GLY A 51 0.48 -15.27 14.39
CA GLY A 51 1.29 -16.25 15.13
C GLY A 51 1.70 -17.48 14.31
N THR A 52 1.24 -17.65 13.07
CA THR A 52 1.61 -18.81 12.22
C THR A 52 2.99 -18.71 11.56
N GLY A 53 3.76 -17.68 11.85
CA GLY A 53 5.12 -17.54 11.32
C GLY A 53 5.23 -16.92 9.93
N LYS A 54 4.12 -16.47 9.28
CA LYS A 54 4.13 -15.88 7.93
C LYS A 54 5.29 -14.92 7.68
N THR A 55 5.41 -13.91 8.52
CA THR A 55 6.42 -12.86 8.37
C THR A 55 7.82 -13.44 8.55
N LYS A 56 8.10 -14.11 9.67
CA LYS A 56 9.45 -14.62 10.00
C LYS A 56 9.87 -15.84 9.18
N SER A 57 8.96 -16.79 8.98
CA SER A 57 9.33 -18.06 8.34
C SER A 57 9.40 -17.93 6.81
N PHE A 58 8.58 -17.06 6.22
CA PHE A 58 8.56 -16.94 4.75
C PHE A 58 8.95 -15.54 4.28
N THR A 59 8.20 -14.48 4.64
CA THR A 59 8.32 -13.15 4.01
C THR A 59 9.69 -12.52 4.24
N GLU A 60 10.21 -12.55 5.47
CA GLU A 60 11.56 -12.05 5.78
C GLU A 60 12.65 -12.83 5.05
N ASN A 61 12.54 -14.16 4.97
CA ASN A 61 13.54 -14.98 4.29
C ASN A 61 13.47 -14.82 2.77
N ALA A 62 12.27 -14.70 2.20
CA ALA A 62 12.10 -14.40 0.78
C ALA A 62 12.67 -13.03 0.41
N ALA A 63 12.41 -12.01 1.23
CA ALA A 63 12.98 -10.68 1.04
C ALA A 63 14.51 -10.70 1.13
N ASP A 64 15.08 -11.43 2.10
CA ASP A 64 16.53 -11.56 2.25
C ASP A 64 17.19 -12.22 1.03
N ILE A 65 16.63 -13.32 0.55
CA ILE A 65 17.11 -14.02 -0.65
C ILE A 65 17.07 -13.11 -1.87
N LEU A 66 15.96 -12.38 -2.08
CA LEU A 66 15.79 -11.49 -3.23
C LEU A 66 16.76 -10.31 -3.18
N LEU A 67 16.89 -9.67 -2.02
CA LEU A 67 17.77 -8.51 -1.83
C LEU A 67 19.25 -8.89 -1.85
N SER A 68 19.62 -10.07 -1.35
CA SER A 68 21.00 -10.56 -1.36
C SER A 68 21.42 -11.06 -2.73
N GLY A 69 20.47 -11.59 -3.51
CA GLY A 69 20.71 -12.10 -4.85
C GLY A 69 20.92 -11.01 -5.91
N ASP A 70 20.50 -9.77 -5.65
CA ASP A 70 20.64 -8.65 -6.58
C ASP A 70 20.86 -7.34 -5.81
N PRO A 71 22.10 -6.79 -5.82
CA PRO A 71 22.44 -5.57 -5.09
C PRO A 71 21.75 -4.31 -5.64
N ASP A 72 21.26 -4.35 -6.87
CA ASP A 72 20.60 -3.20 -7.50
C ASP A 72 19.12 -3.10 -7.13
N ILE A 73 18.52 -4.15 -6.53
CA ILE A 73 17.13 -4.11 -6.07
C ILE A 73 17.00 -3.09 -4.92
N LYS A 74 16.06 -2.16 -5.06
CA LYS A 74 15.63 -1.27 -3.98
C LYS A 74 14.52 -1.93 -3.17
N GLY A 75 14.62 -1.88 -1.84
CA GLY A 75 13.61 -2.40 -0.92
C GLY A 75 12.63 -1.31 -0.45
N VAL A 76 11.34 -1.60 -0.52
CA VAL A 76 10.28 -0.81 0.11
C VAL A 76 9.58 -1.70 1.11
N PHE A 77 9.61 -1.33 2.38
CA PHE A 77 9.03 -2.12 3.46
C PHE A 77 7.90 -1.35 4.12
N PHE A 78 6.71 -1.90 4.10
CA PHE A 78 5.61 -1.43 4.94
C PHE A 78 5.45 -2.39 6.11
N GLU A 79 5.50 -1.87 7.34
CA GLU A 79 5.42 -2.70 8.54
C GLU A 79 4.74 -1.99 9.71
N VAL A 80 4.07 -2.79 10.55
CA VAL A 80 3.44 -2.36 11.79
C VAL A 80 4.27 -2.80 13.01
N LYS A 81 5.02 -3.90 12.90
CA LYS A 81 5.72 -4.57 14.01
C LYS A 81 7.23 -4.38 14.06
N HIS A 82 7.79 -3.60 13.15
CA HIS A 82 9.22 -3.23 13.07
C HIS A 82 10.21 -4.38 12.84
N SER A 83 9.77 -5.59 12.49
CA SER A 83 10.64 -6.75 12.32
C SER A 83 11.56 -6.64 11.11
N PHE A 84 11.11 -5.98 10.04
CA PHE A 84 11.94 -5.74 8.86
C PHE A 84 13.01 -4.69 9.12
N MET A 85 12.69 -3.65 9.89
CA MET A 85 13.69 -2.65 10.30
C MET A 85 14.81 -3.29 11.09
N ASP A 86 14.48 -4.15 12.06
CA ASP A 86 15.48 -4.85 12.88
C ASP A 86 16.45 -5.70 12.05
N ARG A 87 15.98 -6.23 10.92
CA ARG A 87 16.76 -7.12 10.04
C ARG A 87 17.47 -6.41 8.90
N PHE A 88 16.81 -5.45 8.25
CA PHE A 88 17.24 -4.90 6.96
C PHE A 88 17.68 -3.44 7.00
N LEU A 89 17.42 -2.69 8.10
CA LEU A 89 17.81 -1.28 8.18
C LEU A 89 19.32 -1.14 8.31
N VAL A 90 19.93 -0.51 7.34
CA VAL A 90 21.35 -0.20 7.36
C VAL A 90 21.61 1.30 7.29
N ASN A 91 22.86 1.71 7.41
CA ASN A 91 23.26 3.11 7.31
C ASN A 91 22.80 3.71 5.98
N ASN A 92 22.27 4.93 6.02
CA ASN A 92 21.73 5.70 4.90
C ASN A 92 20.36 5.23 4.36
N ASP A 93 19.82 4.09 4.78
CA ASP A 93 18.43 3.76 4.52
C ASP A 93 17.51 4.76 5.21
N LYS A 94 16.30 4.91 4.69
CA LYS A 94 15.37 5.91 5.18
C LYS A 94 14.10 5.28 5.74
N VAL A 95 13.59 5.90 6.81
CA VAL A 95 12.37 5.47 7.52
C VAL A 95 11.38 6.62 7.54
N LEU A 96 10.26 6.46 6.86
CA LEU A 96 9.11 7.35 6.96
C LEU A 96 8.23 6.88 8.11
N THR A 97 8.02 7.73 9.09
CA THR A 97 7.20 7.45 10.28
C THR A 97 6.60 8.73 10.82
N TYR A 98 5.51 8.64 11.57
CA TYR A 98 4.98 9.77 12.32
C TYR A 98 5.88 10.17 13.49
N ASP A 99 6.33 9.19 14.27
CA ASP A 99 7.18 9.39 15.45
C ASP A 99 8.65 9.49 15.05
N SER A 100 9.13 10.73 14.95
CA SER A 100 10.51 11.02 14.59
C SER A 100 11.53 10.66 15.68
N GLU A 101 11.11 10.61 16.95
CA GLU A 101 12.04 10.36 18.07
C GLU A 101 12.49 8.90 18.16
N ALA A 102 11.69 7.99 17.58
CA ALA A 102 11.98 6.57 17.58
C ALA A 102 13.05 6.15 16.56
N ILE A 103 13.49 7.06 15.68
CA ILE A 103 14.41 6.75 14.57
C ILE A 103 15.64 7.66 14.64
N PRO A 104 16.86 7.11 14.48
CA PRO A 104 18.07 7.93 14.38
C PRO A 104 17.91 8.98 13.26
N GLU A 105 18.30 10.22 13.52
CA GLU A 105 18.13 11.35 12.59
C GLU A 105 18.64 11.06 11.18
N LYS A 106 19.79 10.38 11.06
CA LYS A 106 20.39 10.00 9.77
C LYS A 106 19.51 9.07 8.93
N ASN A 107 18.69 8.23 9.59
CA ASN A 107 17.77 7.30 8.96
C ASN A 107 16.36 7.86 8.81
N LEU A 108 16.03 8.96 9.50
CA LEU A 108 14.70 9.55 9.40
C LEU A 108 14.47 10.11 7.98
N PHE A 109 13.35 9.76 7.37
CA PHE A 109 12.87 10.38 6.14
C PHE A 109 11.98 11.56 6.55
N VAL A 110 12.48 12.78 6.36
CA VAL A 110 11.73 14.00 6.65
C VAL A 110 11.25 14.60 5.32
N PRO A 111 9.97 14.39 4.96
CA PRO A 111 9.48 14.73 3.63
C PRO A 111 9.43 16.24 3.39
N ASN A 112 9.67 16.65 2.14
CA ASN A 112 9.45 17.99 1.65
C ASN A 112 8.50 17.96 0.44
N MET A 113 7.22 18.25 0.65
CA MET A 113 6.20 18.18 -0.40
C MET A 113 6.41 19.19 -1.52
N ILE A 114 6.94 20.40 -1.21
CA ILE A 114 7.19 21.42 -2.25
C ILE A 114 8.33 20.98 -3.17
N LYS A 115 9.39 20.42 -2.60
CA LYS A 115 10.51 19.86 -3.38
C LYS A 115 10.05 18.67 -4.21
N GLU A 116 9.23 17.78 -3.63
CA GLU A 116 8.64 16.63 -4.33
C GLU A 116 7.83 17.07 -5.55
N ILE A 117 6.96 18.09 -5.39
CA ILE A 117 6.15 18.65 -6.48
C ILE A 117 7.04 19.27 -7.57
N ARG A 118 8.10 19.99 -7.19
CA ARG A 118 9.03 20.61 -8.16
C ARG A 118 9.85 19.60 -8.95
N GLN A 119 10.11 18.44 -8.38
CA GLN A 119 10.84 17.36 -9.04
C GLN A 119 9.93 16.49 -9.94
N ALA A 120 8.61 16.61 -9.82
CA ALA A 120 7.68 15.87 -10.64
C ALA A 120 7.70 16.35 -12.11
N ASN A 121 7.49 15.43 -13.05
CA ASN A 121 7.39 15.76 -14.48
C ASN A 121 6.17 16.66 -14.79
N ASP A 122 5.07 16.46 -14.05
CA ASP A 122 3.88 17.29 -14.07
C ASP A 122 3.54 17.74 -12.65
N SER A 123 4.02 18.93 -12.30
CA SER A 123 3.78 19.52 -10.98
C SER A 123 2.30 19.73 -10.66
N GLU A 124 1.47 20.00 -11.68
CA GLU A 124 0.03 20.21 -11.48
C GLU A 124 -0.69 18.90 -11.16
N ALA A 125 -0.35 17.82 -11.86
CA ALA A 125 -0.86 16.49 -11.54
C ALA A 125 -0.42 16.06 -10.14
N GLU A 126 0.82 16.32 -9.77
CA GLU A 126 1.39 16.00 -8.45
C GLU A 126 0.66 16.73 -7.31
N MET A 127 0.37 18.04 -7.47
CA MET A 127 -0.38 18.81 -6.49
C MET A 127 -1.80 18.26 -6.28
N ARG A 128 -2.46 17.85 -7.38
CA ARG A 128 -3.80 17.26 -7.34
C ARG A 128 -3.79 15.92 -6.64
N GLU A 129 -2.82 15.08 -6.95
CA GLU A 129 -2.69 13.76 -6.36
C GLU A 129 -2.44 13.84 -4.85
N LEU A 130 -1.50 14.67 -4.40
CA LEU A 130 -1.29 14.91 -2.97
C LEU A 130 -2.57 15.38 -2.28
N ALA A 131 -3.28 16.33 -2.89
CA ALA A 131 -4.54 16.82 -2.35
C ALA A 131 -5.62 15.72 -2.33
N ASP A 132 -5.67 14.83 -3.33
CA ASP A 132 -6.63 13.72 -3.37
C ASP A 132 -6.44 12.78 -2.19
N PHE A 133 -5.21 12.42 -1.86
CA PHE A 133 -4.93 11.58 -0.69
C PHE A 133 -5.26 12.28 0.63
N LEU A 134 -4.87 13.55 0.78
CA LEU A 134 -5.10 14.31 2.01
C LEU A 134 -6.58 14.59 2.30
N PHE A 135 -7.40 14.75 1.27
CA PHE A 135 -8.83 15.04 1.39
C PHE A 135 -9.73 13.81 1.21
N ALA A 136 -9.18 12.62 0.93
CA ALA A 136 -9.94 11.42 0.61
C ALA A 136 -10.96 11.05 1.70
N GLU A 137 -10.54 11.00 2.94
CA GLU A 137 -11.41 10.61 4.07
C GLU A 137 -12.57 11.60 4.26
N LEU A 138 -12.30 12.91 4.16
CA LEU A 138 -13.31 13.94 4.26
C LEU A 138 -14.32 13.85 3.10
N LEU A 139 -13.85 13.61 1.88
CA LEU A 139 -14.69 13.51 0.68
C LEU A 139 -15.54 12.24 0.67
N ASN A 140 -15.01 11.11 1.15
CA ASN A 140 -15.71 9.84 1.21
C ASN A 140 -16.77 9.81 2.34
N GLY A 141 -16.52 10.53 3.46
CA GLY A 141 -17.45 10.65 4.58
C GLY A 141 -18.57 11.69 4.38
N ALA A 142 -18.47 12.55 3.36
CA ALA A 142 -19.30 13.75 3.25
C ALA A 142 -20.47 13.63 2.28
N ASN A 143 -21.70 13.69 2.79
CA ASN A 143 -22.90 13.81 1.94
C ASN A 143 -23.30 15.28 1.71
N GLN A 144 -23.39 16.10 2.76
CA GLN A 144 -23.89 17.47 2.69
C GLN A 144 -22.79 18.53 2.47
N ASN A 145 -21.57 18.29 2.92
CA ASN A 145 -20.47 19.26 2.89
C ASN A 145 -19.49 19.03 1.72
N ARG A 146 -19.79 18.09 0.82
CA ARG A 146 -18.88 17.69 -0.27
C ARG A 146 -18.38 18.87 -1.10
N ALA A 147 -19.27 19.84 -1.41
CA ALA A 147 -18.90 21.02 -2.20
C ALA A 147 -17.87 21.92 -1.46
N TRP A 148 -18.00 22.05 -0.15
CA TRP A 148 -17.07 22.87 0.66
C TRP A 148 -15.71 22.18 0.82
N ILE A 149 -15.72 20.88 1.04
CA ILE A 149 -14.50 20.08 1.10
C ILE A 149 -13.78 20.11 -0.25
N GLN A 150 -14.51 20.01 -1.36
CA GLN A 150 -13.92 20.13 -2.69
C GLN A 150 -13.33 21.54 -2.93
N ALA A 151 -13.97 22.59 -2.45
CA ALA A 151 -13.45 23.95 -2.51
C ALA A 151 -12.19 24.12 -1.65
N ALA A 152 -12.16 23.51 -0.44
CA ALA A 152 -10.98 23.48 0.41
C ALA A 152 -9.81 22.73 -0.24
N ARG A 153 -10.07 21.59 -0.88
CA ARG A 153 -9.09 20.83 -1.67
C ARG A 153 -8.52 21.69 -2.81
N ASN A 154 -9.37 22.37 -3.58
CA ASN A 154 -8.94 23.26 -4.65
C ASN A 154 -8.10 24.43 -4.13
N THR A 155 -8.47 24.95 -2.95
CA THR A 155 -7.71 25.99 -2.24
C THR A 155 -6.32 25.51 -1.88
N PHE A 156 -6.19 24.30 -1.33
CA PHE A 156 -4.89 23.70 -1.01
C PHE A 156 -4.02 23.56 -2.27
N ILE A 157 -4.57 23.05 -3.37
CA ILE A 157 -3.88 23.00 -4.68
C ILE A 157 -3.45 24.41 -5.12
N GLY A 158 -4.33 25.39 -5.00
CA GLY A 158 -4.02 26.79 -5.33
C GLY A 158 -2.87 27.38 -4.51
N ILE A 159 -2.78 27.02 -3.23
CA ILE A 159 -1.67 27.41 -2.36
C ILE A 159 -0.35 26.80 -2.86
N LEU A 160 -0.34 25.48 -3.08
CA LEU A 160 0.84 24.78 -3.58
C LEU A 160 1.29 25.36 -4.93
N ARG A 161 0.35 25.60 -5.86
CA ARG A 161 0.60 26.24 -7.15
C ARG A 161 1.21 27.62 -7.01
N THR A 162 0.70 28.45 -6.08
CA THR A 162 1.24 29.78 -5.82
C THR A 162 2.69 29.70 -5.33
N ILE A 163 3.01 28.76 -4.44
CA ILE A 163 4.39 28.55 -3.98
C ILE A 163 5.31 28.15 -5.12
N VAL A 164 4.88 27.19 -5.92
CA VAL A 164 5.72 26.63 -7.00
C VAL A 164 5.95 27.66 -8.11
N ASP A 165 4.92 28.35 -8.53
CA ASP A 165 4.96 29.29 -9.67
C ASP A 165 5.53 30.66 -9.29
N CYS A 166 5.13 31.19 -8.13
CA CYS A 166 5.48 32.59 -7.76
C CYS A 166 6.73 32.70 -6.88
N PHE A 167 7.14 31.61 -6.24
CA PHE A 167 8.30 31.59 -5.33
C PHE A 167 9.28 30.45 -5.65
N PRO A 168 9.81 30.37 -6.88
CA PRO A 168 10.57 29.19 -7.34
C PRO A 168 11.90 28.97 -6.59
N GLY A 169 12.48 30.04 -6.01
CA GLY A 169 13.76 29.98 -5.28
C GLY A 169 13.62 29.65 -3.79
N GLU A 170 12.41 29.64 -3.25
CA GLU A 170 12.22 29.39 -1.82
C GLU A 170 12.26 27.89 -1.51
N ASN A 171 13.16 27.50 -0.62
CA ASN A 171 13.21 26.14 -0.09
C ASN A 171 12.28 26.01 1.12
N THR A 172 10.97 26.09 0.87
CA THR A 172 9.97 26.06 1.92
C THR A 172 9.76 24.63 2.38
N GLY A 173 10.14 24.33 3.62
CA GLY A 173 9.81 23.04 4.25
C GLY A 173 8.36 22.98 4.70
N ASN A 174 7.87 21.77 4.92
CA ASN A 174 6.48 21.54 5.32
C ASN A 174 6.09 22.33 6.58
N GLY A 175 6.93 22.29 7.64
CA GLY A 175 6.65 22.95 8.89
C GLY A 175 6.48 24.46 8.74
N THR A 176 7.35 25.12 7.99
CA THR A 176 7.27 26.56 7.73
C THR A 176 5.97 26.89 6.99
N LEU A 177 5.63 26.13 5.95
CA LEU A 177 4.41 26.33 5.17
C LEU A 177 3.17 26.14 6.03
N ILE A 178 3.05 25.02 6.72
CA ILE A 178 1.87 24.67 7.51
C ILE A 178 1.68 25.67 8.66
N HIS A 179 2.77 26.08 9.31
CA HIS A 179 2.70 27.08 10.36
C HIS A 179 2.21 28.43 9.83
N ALA A 180 2.66 28.86 8.65
CA ALA A 180 2.16 30.08 8.01
C ALA A 180 0.67 29.97 7.69
N LEU A 181 0.24 28.88 7.04
CA LEU A 181 -1.16 28.67 6.63
C LEU A 181 -2.13 28.65 7.82
N ARG A 182 -1.76 28.00 8.93
CA ARG A 182 -2.59 27.94 10.14
C ARG A 182 -2.79 29.31 10.81
N ARG A 183 -1.92 30.28 10.54
CA ARG A 183 -2.00 31.64 11.07
C ARG A 183 -2.69 32.65 10.17
N MET A 184 -2.82 32.30 8.88
CA MET A 184 -3.45 33.20 7.91
C MET A 184 -4.95 33.32 8.17
N THR A 185 -5.43 34.55 8.15
CA THR A 185 -6.85 34.85 8.07
C THR A 185 -7.38 34.49 6.68
N THR A 186 -8.68 34.34 6.54
CA THR A 186 -9.32 34.09 5.23
C THR A 186 -8.91 35.13 4.19
N GLY A 187 -8.85 36.42 4.57
CA GLY A 187 -8.42 37.51 3.67
C GLY A 187 -6.98 37.36 3.22
N GLU A 188 -6.07 36.95 4.09
CA GLU A 188 -4.68 36.72 3.75
C GLU A 188 -4.50 35.51 2.83
N ILE A 189 -5.28 34.43 3.02
CA ILE A 189 -5.30 33.28 2.11
C ILE A 189 -5.76 33.72 0.72
N LEU A 190 -6.86 34.50 0.61
CA LEU A 190 -7.35 35.00 -0.67
C LEU A 190 -6.33 35.91 -1.36
N ALA A 191 -5.74 36.85 -0.63
CA ALA A 191 -4.70 37.74 -1.15
C ALA A 191 -3.44 36.97 -1.61
N TYR A 192 -3.10 35.90 -0.89
CA TYR A 192 -1.99 35.02 -1.29
C TYR A 192 -2.29 34.25 -2.57
N LEU A 193 -3.46 33.64 -2.68
CA LEU A 193 -3.91 32.90 -3.87
C LEU A 193 -4.03 33.82 -5.10
N ALA A 194 -4.46 35.05 -4.91
CA ALA A 194 -4.63 36.04 -5.99
C ALA A 194 -3.31 36.44 -6.67
N LYS A 195 -2.15 36.21 -6.02
CA LYS A 195 -0.83 36.44 -6.63
C LYS A 195 -0.57 35.57 -7.84
N ASN A 196 -1.25 34.42 -7.95
CA ASN A 196 -1.11 33.54 -9.10
C ASN A 196 -2.35 33.60 -10.00
N PRO A 197 -2.23 34.14 -11.23
CA PRO A 197 -3.37 34.26 -12.16
C PRO A 197 -4.06 32.94 -12.46
N ARG A 198 -3.37 31.79 -12.38
CA ARG A 198 -3.95 30.47 -12.60
C ARG A 198 -4.99 30.10 -11.53
N ASN A 199 -5.04 30.80 -10.40
CA ASN A 199 -6.01 30.59 -9.35
C ASN A 199 -7.29 31.45 -9.52
N HIS A 200 -7.31 32.46 -10.37
CA HIS A 200 -8.41 33.43 -10.45
C HIS A 200 -9.77 32.77 -10.73
N SER A 201 -9.80 31.79 -11.65
CA SER A 201 -11.02 31.05 -11.94
C SER A 201 -11.54 30.25 -10.74
N MET A 202 -10.65 29.64 -9.97
CA MET A 202 -10.98 28.90 -8.74
C MET A 202 -11.47 29.88 -7.64
N LEU A 203 -10.80 31.00 -7.48
CA LEU A 203 -11.20 32.03 -6.52
C LEU A 203 -12.60 32.55 -6.76
N LEU A 204 -12.92 32.84 -8.03
CA LEU A 204 -14.27 33.27 -8.41
C LEU A 204 -15.31 32.16 -8.18
N LYS A 205 -15.03 30.94 -8.64
CA LYS A 205 -15.96 29.82 -8.59
C LYS A 205 -16.19 29.32 -7.16
N ASP A 206 -15.11 29.08 -6.43
CA ASP A 206 -15.17 28.37 -5.13
C ASP A 206 -15.37 29.34 -3.96
N TRP A 207 -14.81 30.55 -4.02
CA TRP A 207 -14.91 31.55 -2.97
C TRP A 207 -15.89 32.68 -3.28
N GLY A 208 -16.29 32.89 -4.53
CA GLY A 208 -16.99 34.09 -4.97
C GLY A 208 -16.11 35.34 -4.90
N TYR A 209 -14.78 35.13 -4.93
CA TYR A 209 -13.80 36.22 -4.83
C TYR A 209 -13.33 36.58 -6.23
N ASP A 210 -13.74 37.82 -6.69
CA ASP A 210 -13.22 38.39 -7.92
C ASP A 210 -12.01 39.28 -7.61
N VAL A 211 -10.85 38.95 -8.18
CA VAL A 211 -9.60 39.67 -7.95
C VAL A 211 -9.64 41.12 -8.46
N HIS A 212 -10.51 41.42 -9.42
CA HIS A 212 -10.71 42.78 -9.96
C HIS A 212 -11.62 43.65 -9.09
N TYR A 213 -12.43 43.02 -8.23
CA TYR A 213 -13.35 43.66 -7.30
C TYR A 213 -13.12 43.20 -5.86
N ALA A 214 -11.86 43.00 -5.51
CA ALA A 214 -11.46 42.46 -4.19
C ALA A 214 -12.00 43.27 -3.00
N GLU A 215 -12.12 44.61 -3.14
CA GLU A 215 -12.64 45.50 -2.11
C GLU A 215 -14.14 45.32 -1.81
N GLU A 216 -14.89 44.78 -2.79
CA GLU A 216 -16.31 44.47 -2.67
C GLU A 216 -16.60 43.11 -2.02
N PHE A 217 -15.55 42.28 -1.80
CA PHE A 217 -15.72 40.95 -1.26
C PHE A 217 -16.21 40.97 0.17
N LYS A 218 -17.31 40.28 0.41
CA LYS A 218 -17.87 40.10 1.75
C LYS A 218 -17.64 38.67 2.20
N PHE A 219 -17.05 38.50 3.38
CA PHE A 219 -16.90 37.21 4.00
C PHE A 219 -18.26 36.55 4.24
N THR A 220 -18.51 35.46 3.59
CA THR A 220 -19.72 34.66 3.70
C THR A 220 -19.47 33.43 4.58
N ARG A 221 -20.54 32.78 5.05
CA ARG A 221 -20.46 31.51 5.75
C ARG A 221 -19.64 30.49 4.92
N ARG A 222 -19.79 30.51 3.60
CA ARG A 222 -19.03 29.69 2.67
C ARG A 222 -17.52 29.81 2.84
N ALA A 223 -17.02 31.03 2.99
CA ALA A 223 -15.58 31.27 3.17
C ALA A 223 -15.06 30.64 4.47
N TYR A 224 -15.83 30.70 5.54
CA TYR A 224 -15.48 30.06 6.81
C TYR A 224 -15.51 28.52 6.71
N ASP A 225 -16.52 27.96 6.03
CA ASP A 225 -16.63 26.51 5.85
C ASP A 225 -15.44 25.96 5.03
N ILE A 226 -15.01 26.65 3.97
CA ILE A 226 -13.82 26.26 3.18
C ILE A 226 -12.57 26.31 4.07
N GLN A 227 -12.36 27.37 4.82
CA GLN A 227 -11.21 27.50 5.72
C GLN A 227 -11.23 26.44 6.82
N PHE A 228 -12.39 26.11 7.36
CA PHE A 228 -12.55 25.05 8.35
C PHE A 228 -12.05 23.70 7.83
N PHE A 229 -12.50 23.27 6.64
CA PHE A 229 -12.05 22.01 6.05
C PHE A 229 -10.58 22.02 5.62
N LEU A 230 -10.07 23.18 5.18
CA LEU A 230 -8.64 23.33 4.92
C LEU A 230 -7.85 23.11 6.22
N ASN A 231 -8.25 23.73 7.33
CA ASN A 231 -7.58 23.58 8.61
C ASN A 231 -7.61 22.15 9.13
N GLN A 232 -8.73 21.42 8.95
CA GLN A 232 -8.79 19.99 9.32
C GLN A 232 -7.69 19.17 8.61
N VAL A 233 -7.47 19.40 7.31
CA VAL A 233 -6.40 18.70 6.58
C VAL A 233 -5.02 19.15 7.01
N LEU A 234 -4.85 20.45 7.34
CA LEU A 234 -3.57 20.95 7.86
C LEU A 234 -3.20 20.34 9.23
N GLU A 235 -4.17 19.85 10.00
CA GLU A 235 -3.92 19.12 11.26
C GLU A 235 -3.21 17.77 11.02
N ASN A 236 -3.37 17.14 9.87
CA ASN A 236 -2.64 15.94 9.49
C ASN A 236 -1.13 16.19 9.38
N PHE A 237 -0.71 17.43 9.16
CA PHE A 237 0.71 17.78 9.18
C PHE A 237 1.19 17.95 10.63
N SER A 238 1.53 16.82 11.24
CA SER A 238 2.09 16.75 12.59
C SER A 238 3.19 15.68 12.64
N GLY A 239 3.90 15.53 13.74
CA GLY A 239 5.05 14.64 13.81
C GLY A 239 6.10 14.96 12.73
N SER A 240 6.67 13.94 12.13
CA SER A 240 7.67 14.09 11.06
C SER A 240 7.15 14.80 9.81
N PHE A 241 5.84 14.70 9.51
CA PHE A 241 5.23 15.35 8.35
C PHE A 241 5.13 16.88 8.47
N ALA A 242 5.23 17.41 9.69
CA ALA A 242 5.27 18.86 9.96
C ALA A 242 6.69 19.41 10.06
N MET A 243 7.73 18.57 9.96
CA MET A 243 9.11 19.04 10.03
C MET A 243 9.56 19.72 8.74
N ASN A 244 10.57 20.56 8.84
CA ASN A 244 11.21 21.17 7.66
C ASN A 244 12.27 20.22 7.08
N GLY A 245 11.80 19.22 6.37
CA GLY A 245 12.66 18.22 5.73
C GLY A 245 13.16 18.63 4.37
N THR A 246 14.03 17.78 3.84
CA THR A 246 14.60 17.91 2.50
C THR A 246 14.45 16.65 1.67
N ASP A 247 13.90 15.57 2.25
CA ASP A 247 13.84 14.28 1.62
C ASP A 247 12.67 14.19 0.64
N THR A 248 12.89 13.50 -0.47
CA THR A 248 11.86 13.22 -1.47
C THR A 248 11.98 11.77 -1.96
N ILE A 249 10.87 11.19 -2.40
CA ILE A 249 10.88 9.87 -3.06
C ILE A 249 11.71 9.92 -4.34
N HIS A 250 11.65 11.04 -5.07
CA HIS A 250 12.47 11.23 -6.25
C HIS A 250 13.98 11.12 -5.95
N ASP A 251 14.45 11.73 -4.87
CA ASP A 251 15.85 11.64 -4.44
C ASP A 251 16.22 10.21 -4.01
N TRP A 252 15.33 9.50 -3.33
CA TRP A 252 15.54 8.09 -3.01
C TRP A 252 15.64 7.22 -4.27
N LEU A 253 14.70 7.39 -5.20
CA LEU A 253 14.72 6.69 -6.49
C LEU A 253 16.00 6.98 -7.29
N ALA A 254 16.49 8.22 -7.22
CA ALA A 254 17.76 8.64 -7.85
C ALA A 254 19.01 8.10 -7.13
N GLY A 255 18.89 7.39 -6.01
CA GLY A 255 20.02 6.78 -5.29
C GLY A 255 20.78 7.72 -4.37
N LYS A 256 20.20 8.85 -3.95
CA LYS A 256 20.85 9.78 -3.01
C LYS A 256 20.90 9.25 -1.56
N TYR A 257 20.11 8.24 -1.25
CA TYR A 257 20.04 7.58 0.05
C TYR A 257 20.42 6.11 -0.09
N GLY A 258 20.29 5.35 1.02
CA GLY A 258 20.40 3.90 0.99
C GLY A 258 19.35 3.25 0.08
N ARG A 259 19.49 1.96 -0.14
CA ARG A 259 18.62 1.24 -1.07
C ARG A 259 17.25 0.95 -0.51
N ASN A 260 17.08 0.93 0.84
CA ASN A 260 15.82 0.58 1.48
C ASN A 260 15.08 1.82 1.98
N LEU A 261 13.75 1.80 1.82
CA LEU A 261 12.81 2.77 2.36
C LEU A 261 11.77 2.02 3.19
N PHE A 262 11.66 2.39 4.46
CA PHE A 262 10.73 1.79 5.40
C PHE A 262 9.56 2.74 5.67
N PHE A 263 8.35 2.21 5.61
CA PHE A 263 7.13 2.84 6.04
C PHE A 263 6.74 2.23 7.39
N ARG A 264 7.19 2.84 8.46
CA ARG A 264 6.88 2.42 9.82
C ARG A 264 5.52 2.96 10.22
N TYR A 265 4.51 2.10 10.18
CA TYR A 265 3.13 2.46 10.44
C TYR A 265 2.76 2.21 11.91
N ASP A 266 2.48 3.29 12.63
CA ASP A 266 2.01 3.23 14.00
C ASP A 266 0.48 3.35 14.02
N LEU A 267 -0.19 2.37 14.60
CA LEU A 267 -1.65 2.34 14.69
C LEU A 267 -2.22 3.50 15.54
N ALA A 268 -1.45 4.02 16.51
CA ALA A 268 -1.88 5.17 17.31
C ALA A 268 -1.95 6.48 16.52
N SER A 269 -1.17 6.60 15.44
CA SER A 269 -1.15 7.76 14.54
C SER A 269 -1.65 7.44 13.13
N ALA A 270 -2.39 6.35 13.00
CA ALA A 270 -2.83 5.79 11.72
C ALA A 270 -3.58 6.81 10.84
N GLU A 271 -4.55 7.53 11.41
CA GLU A 271 -5.36 8.50 10.67
C GLU A 271 -4.52 9.64 10.07
N ILE A 272 -3.45 10.04 10.75
CA ILE A 272 -2.55 11.12 10.32
C ILE A 272 -1.58 10.63 9.24
N SER A 273 -0.96 9.47 9.46
CA SER A 273 0.11 8.95 8.59
C SER A 273 -0.41 8.28 7.31
N ARG A 274 -1.61 7.71 7.34
CA ARG A 274 -2.22 6.97 6.23
C ARG A 274 -2.22 7.72 4.89
N PRO A 275 -2.71 8.98 4.79
CA PRO A 275 -2.74 9.71 3.52
C PRO A 275 -1.35 9.87 2.90
N PHE A 276 -0.34 10.15 3.73
CA PHE A 276 1.05 10.30 3.26
C PHE A 276 1.64 8.97 2.80
N PHE A 277 1.40 7.88 3.53
CA PHE A 277 1.92 6.57 3.16
C PHE A 277 1.33 6.09 1.83
N LEU A 278 0.02 6.21 1.67
CA LEU A 278 -0.66 5.86 0.42
C LEU A 278 -0.18 6.72 -0.76
N TYR A 279 -0.02 8.03 -0.55
CA TYR A 279 0.54 8.93 -1.55
C TYR A 279 1.95 8.51 -1.98
N TYR A 280 2.86 8.25 -1.04
CA TYR A 280 4.23 7.86 -1.37
C TYR A 280 4.33 6.47 -1.98
N MET A 281 3.49 5.52 -1.57
CA MET A 281 3.40 4.20 -2.22
C MET A 281 2.94 4.31 -3.67
N LYS A 282 1.89 5.11 -3.91
CA LYS A 282 1.43 5.40 -5.27
C LYS A 282 2.54 6.02 -6.10
N LYS A 283 3.24 6.98 -5.56
CA LYS A 283 4.35 7.66 -6.25
C LYS A 283 5.47 6.70 -6.66
N ILE A 284 5.86 5.78 -5.79
CA ILE A 284 6.85 4.75 -6.11
C ILE A 284 6.32 3.85 -7.24
N LYS A 285 5.08 3.41 -7.15
CA LYS A 285 4.43 2.61 -8.20
C LYS A 285 4.40 3.35 -9.53
N ASP A 286 3.91 4.59 -9.55
CA ASP A 286 3.75 5.35 -10.78
C ASP A 286 5.09 5.70 -11.42
N TYR A 287 6.12 5.98 -10.63
CA TYR A 287 7.47 6.11 -11.13
C TYR A 287 7.93 4.84 -11.88
N LYS A 288 7.68 3.66 -11.30
CA LYS A 288 8.04 2.39 -11.95
C LYS A 288 7.27 2.16 -13.24
N LEU A 289 5.95 2.34 -13.22
CA LEU A 289 5.09 2.10 -14.37
C LEU A 289 5.25 3.15 -15.51
N SER A 290 5.77 4.35 -15.19
CA SER A 290 6.02 5.40 -16.19
C SER A 290 7.38 5.28 -16.88
N ASN A 291 8.31 4.51 -16.34
CA ASN A 291 9.63 4.30 -16.94
C ASN A 291 9.59 3.15 -17.95
N THR A 292 10.43 3.24 -18.99
CA THR A 292 10.58 2.12 -19.93
C THR A 292 11.06 0.88 -19.16
N ALA A 293 10.47 -0.27 -19.44
CA ALA A 293 10.86 -1.53 -18.82
C ALA A 293 12.39 -1.76 -18.89
N GLY A 294 13.00 -2.06 -17.74
CA GLY A 294 14.43 -2.35 -17.62
C GLY A 294 15.35 -1.12 -17.52
N THR A 295 14.85 0.13 -17.57
CA THR A 295 15.69 1.33 -17.50
C THR A 295 15.97 1.83 -16.07
N SER A 296 15.20 1.39 -15.08
CA SER A 296 15.37 1.80 -13.67
C SER A 296 15.60 0.57 -12.78
N ALA A 297 16.30 0.79 -11.64
CA ALA A 297 16.56 -0.28 -10.68
C ALA A 297 15.28 -1.03 -10.30
N PRO A 298 15.30 -2.37 -10.17
CA PRO A 298 14.17 -3.14 -9.71
C PRO A 298 13.74 -2.71 -8.30
N ILE A 299 12.46 -2.83 -7.99
CA ILE A 299 11.92 -2.53 -6.66
C ILE A 299 11.22 -3.77 -6.11
N LEU A 300 11.56 -4.14 -4.89
CA LEU A 300 10.86 -5.12 -4.09
C LEU A 300 10.02 -4.40 -3.04
N MET A 301 8.70 -4.53 -3.11
CA MET A 301 7.79 -4.05 -2.09
C MET A 301 7.41 -5.21 -1.16
N VAL A 302 7.74 -5.08 0.10
CA VAL A 302 7.38 -6.02 1.17
C VAL A 302 6.31 -5.36 2.03
N LEU A 303 5.08 -5.84 1.92
CA LEU A 303 3.90 -5.21 2.49
C LEU A 303 3.30 -6.14 3.54
N ASP A 304 3.67 -5.94 4.82
CA ASP A 304 3.18 -6.75 5.93
C ASP A 304 1.99 -6.08 6.61
N GLU A 305 0.89 -6.82 6.74
CA GLU A 305 -0.36 -6.32 7.35
C GLU A 305 -0.85 -4.99 6.73
N LEU A 306 -0.71 -4.83 5.40
CA LEU A 306 -1.13 -3.60 4.69
C LEU A 306 -2.62 -3.27 4.89
N ASP A 307 -3.44 -4.29 5.18
CA ASP A 307 -4.85 -4.15 5.54
C ASP A 307 -5.09 -3.22 6.75
N LYS A 308 -4.09 -3.03 7.62
CA LYS A 308 -4.17 -2.06 8.72
C LYS A 308 -4.25 -0.60 8.27
N MET A 309 -3.88 -0.31 7.03
CA MET A 309 -4.11 1.01 6.44
C MET A 309 -5.54 1.22 5.92
N THR A 310 -6.35 0.16 5.84
CA THR A 310 -7.74 0.30 5.39
C THR A 310 -8.64 0.64 6.57
N ASP A 311 -9.51 1.62 6.38
CA ASP A 311 -10.56 1.98 7.32
C ASP A 311 -11.92 1.73 6.66
N GLY A 312 -12.27 0.44 6.50
CA GLY A 312 -13.54 0.03 5.90
C GLY A 312 -13.79 0.58 4.48
N GLY A 313 -12.75 0.75 3.66
CA GLY A 313 -12.85 1.22 2.28
C GLY A 313 -13.01 2.73 2.09
N LYS A 314 -12.75 3.52 3.12
CA LYS A 314 -12.82 5.00 3.05
C LYS A 314 -11.53 5.68 2.55
N THR A 315 -10.47 4.91 2.39
CA THR A 315 -9.16 5.41 1.99
C THR A 315 -9.04 5.53 0.47
N ALA A 316 -8.11 6.38 0.01
CA ALA A 316 -7.77 6.45 -1.40
C ALA A 316 -7.03 5.18 -1.84
N ASP A 317 -7.37 4.66 -3.01
CA ASP A 317 -6.65 3.54 -3.63
C ASP A 317 -5.31 4.03 -4.20
N TRP A 318 -4.21 3.45 -3.74
CA TRP A 318 -2.89 3.75 -4.30
C TRP A 318 -2.53 2.89 -5.53
N GLY A 319 -3.43 1.98 -5.92
CA GLY A 319 -3.27 1.14 -7.10
C GLY A 319 -2.48 -0.14 -6.88
N LEU A 320 -2.67 -0.81 -5.72
CA LEU A 320 -2.05 -2.11 -5.43
C LEU A 320 -2.36 -3.15 -6.51
N PHE A 321 -3.61 -3.23 -6.94
CA PHE A 321 -4.03 -4.16 -7.99
C PHE A 321 -3.30 -3.89 -9.31
N GLN A 322 -3.19 -2.64 -9.73
CA GLN A 322 -2.44 -2.25 -10.91
C GLN A 322 -0.94 -2.59 -10.77
N ALA A 323 -0.36 -2.33 -9.59
CA ALA A 323 1.03 -2.67 -9.29
C ALA A 323 1.28 -4.18 -9.39
N ALA A 324 0.37 -4.99 -8.85
CA ALA A 324 0.48 -6.44 -8.88
C ALA A 324 0.35 -7.03 -10.30
N ASN A 325 -0.55 -6.49 -11.11
CA ASN A 325 -0.80 -7.02 -12.46
C ASN A 325 0.24 -6.54 -13.50
N LEU A 326 0.66 -5.29 -13.45
CA LEU A 326 1.52 -4.68 -14.45
C LEU A 326 2.98 -4.54 -13.99
N GLY A 327 3.23 -4.49 -12.68
CA GLY A 327 4.52 -4.11 -12.12
C GLY A 327 5.67 -5.03 -12.53
N ARG A 328 5.41 -6.32 -12.74
CA ARG A 328 6.43 -7.30 -13.12
C ARG A 328 7.23 -6.89 -14.37
N GLU A 329 6.54 -6.43 -15.40
CA GLU A 329 7.17 -6.01 -16.67
C GLU A 329 8.10 -4.80 -16.49
N TYR A 330 7.82 -3.99 -15.46
CA TYR A 330 8.58 -2.80 -15.12
C TYR A 330 9.61 -3.03 -14.00
N GLY A 331 9.78 -4.26 -13.54
CA GLY A 331 10.72 -4.60 -12.47
C GLY A 331 10.23 -4.22 -11.07
N LEU A 332 8.91 -4.26 -10.85
CA LEU A 332 8.29 -4.15 -9.54
C LEU A 332 7.82 -5.54 -9.10
N GLN A 333 8.29 -6.00 -7.94
CA GLN A 333 7.87 -7.24 -7.31
C GLN A 333 7.25 -6.96 -5.95
N ILE A 334 6.18 -7.69 -5.60
CA ILE A 334 5.43 -7.48 -4.36
C ILE A 334 5.41 -8.79 -3.56
N LEU A 335 5.82 -8.71 -2.30
CA LEU A 335 5.55 -9.72 -1.27
C LEU A 335 4.48 -9.13 -0.35
N LEU A 336 3.24 -9.61 -0.46
CA LEU A 336 2.11 -9.15 0.34
C LEU A 336 1.76 -10.18 1.38
N THR A 337 1.67 -9.76 2.65
CA THR A 337 1.26 -10.62 3.76
C THR A 337 -0.05 -10.09 4.35
N THR A 338 -1.05 -10.95 4.49
CA THR A 338 -2.31 -10.63 5.14
C THR A 338 -2.86 -11.80 5.94
N GLN A 339 -3.85 -11.54 6.80
CA GLN A 339 -4.45 -12.56 7.65
C GLN A 339 -5.56 -13.32 6.95
N SER A 340 -6.29 -12.65 6.06
CA SER A 340 -7.44 -13.21 5.35
C SER A 340 -7.59 -12.60 3.97
N VAL A 341 -8.34 -13.29 3.11
CA VAL A 341 -8.70 -12.75 1.79
C VAL A 341 -9.63 -11.55 1.92
N SER A 342 -10.54 -11.56 2.91
CA SER A 342 -11.46 -10.44 3.15
C SER A 342 -10.73 -9.12 3.46
N ASN A 343 -9.55 -9.19 4.07
CA ASN A 343 -8.73 -8.00 4.32
C ASN A 343 -8.23 -7.32 3.02
N LEU A 344 -8.16 -8.06 1.92
CA LEU A 344 -7.76 -7.52 0.61
C LEU A 344 -8.86 -6.64 0.00
N TYR A 345 -10.13 -6.88 0.35
CA TYR A 345 -11.27 -6.11 -0.19
C TYR A 345 -11.19 -4.61 0.13
N GLY A 346 -10.63 -4.26 1.28
CA GLY A 346 -10.47 -2.87 1.68
C GLY A 346 -9.29 -2.15 1.00
N LEU A 347 -8.37 -2.89 0.37
CA LEU A 347 -7.14 -2.33 -0.20
C LEU A 347 -7.34 -1.72 -1.59
N SER A 348 -8.34 -2.19 -2.33
CA SER A 348 -8.69 -1.67 -3.65
C SER A 348 -10.14 -2.00 -3.99
N THR A 349 -10.83 -1.07 -4.66
CA THR A 349 -12.17 -1.31 -5.20
C THR A 349 -12.18 -2.43 -6.23
N ASP A 350 -11.09 -2.61 -6.95
CA ASP A 350 -10.95 -3.64 -7.98
C ASP A 350 -10.88 -5.05 -7.37
N PHE A 351 -10.36 -5.21 -6.15
CA PHE A 351 -10.40 -6.49 -5.45
C PHE A 351 -11.82 -6.94 -5.09
N ASN A 352 -12.73 -6.01 -4.80
CA ASN A 352 -14.12 -6.34 -4.45
C ASN A 352 -14.88 -7.00 -5.59
N GLU A 353 -14.53 -6.69 -6.85
CA GLU A 353 -15.24 -7.21 -8.02
C GLU A 353 -14.62 -8.48 -8.60
N HIS A 354 -13.35 -8.78 -8.29
CA HIS A 354 -12.55 -9.73 -9.07
C HIS A 354 -11.79 -10.81 -8.28
N ILE A 355 -11.95 -10.94 -6.96
CA ILE A 355 -11.20 -11.97 -6.19
C ILE A 355 -11.45 -13.39 -6.71
N THR A 356 -12.68 -13.68 -7.13
CA THR A 356 -13.04 -15.01 -7.68
C THR A 356 -12.69 -15.20 -9.14
N SER A 357 -12.45 -14.12 -9.91
CA SER A 357 -12.27 -14.18 -11.36
C SER A 357 -10.94 -13.63 -11.90
N GLY A 358 -10.12 -13.00 -11.07
CA GLY A 358 -8.86 -12.40 -11.55
C GLY A 358 -8.12 -11.55 -10.51
N GLY A 359 -8.71 -11.23 -9.36
CA GLY A 359 -8.08 -10.36 -8.36
C GLY A 359 -6.78 -10.92 -7.76
N LEU A 360 -6.67 -12.24 -7.68
CA LEU A 360 -5.44 -12.91 -7.28
C LEU A 360 -4.50 -13.19 -8.46
N ALA A 361 -4.89 -12.89 -9.71
CA ALA A 361 -4.02 -13.09 -10.88
C ALA A 361 -2.72 -12.27 -10.80
N GLY A 362 -2.74 -11.13 -10.11
CA GLY A 362 -1.54 -10.35 -9.83
C GLY A 362 -0.56 -11.02 -8.85
N PHE A 363 -0.98 -12.07 -8.16
CA PHE A 363 -0.20 -12.87 -7.21
C PHE A 363 -0.19 -14.34 -7.61
N PRO A 364 0.56 -14.70 -8.65
CA PRO A 364 0.57 -16.07 -9.18
C PRO A 364 1.20 -17.09 -8.22
N TYR A 365 1.85 -16.61 -7.16
CA TYR A 365 2.45 -17.44 -6.13
C TYR A 365 1.76 -17.19 -4.80
N LEU A 366 1.08 -18.22 -4.31
CA LEU A 366 0.30 -18.17 -3.07
C LEU A 366 0.95 -19.08 -2.02
N VAL A 367 1.23 -18.52 -0.87
CA VAL A 367 1.73 -19.25 0.31
C VAL A 367 0.68 -19.17 1.40
N SER A 368 0.05 -20.27 1.72
CA SER A 368 -0.95 -20.33 2.80
C SER A 368 -0.38 -21.00 4.03
N PHE A 369 -0.43 -20.28 5.13
CA PHE A 369 -0.37 -20.81 6.48
C PHE A 369 -1.80 -21.08 6.94
N ARG A 370 -1.98 -21.51 8.18
CA ARG A 370 -3.32 -21.78 8.74
C ARG A 370 -4.27 -20.59 8.51
N PRO A 371 -5.34 -20.74 7.70
CA PRO A 371 -6.36 -19.71 7.53
C PRO A 371 -7.27 -19.66 8.77
N GLY A 372 -7.85 -18.49 9.05
CA GLY A 372 -8.68 -18.29 10.26
C GLY A 372 -10.16 -18.09 10.02
N ASP A 373 -10.57 -17.91 8.78
CA ASP A 373 -11.95 -17.59 8.44
C ASP A 373 -12.48 -18.44 7.27
N PRO A 374 -13.82 -18.72 7.27
CA PRO A 374 -14.44 -19.58 6.26
C PRO A 374 -14.32 -19.04 4.83
N GLU A 375 -14.29 -17.71 4.65
CA GLU A 375 -14.21 -17.10 3.32
C GLU A 375 -12.84 -17.35 2.70
N THR A 376 -11.76 -17.18 3.48
CA THR A 376 -10.39 -17.50 3.06
C THR A 376 -10.28 -19.00 2.71
N ILE A 377 -10.84 -19.88 3.55
CA ILE A 377 -10.85 -21.32 3.29
C ILE A 377 -11.56 -21.63 1.98
N SER A 378 -12.76 -21.11 1.77
CA SER A 378 -13.56 -21.32 0.55
C SER A 378 -12.82 -20.80 -0.70
N THR A 379 -12.17 -19.64 -0.59
CA THR A 379 -11.37 -19.09 -1.69
C THR A 379 -10.17 -19.99 -2.02
N LEU A 380 -9.45 -20.45 -1.01
CA LEU A 380 -8.32 -21.37 -1.20
C LEU A 380 -8.77 -22.70 -1.81
N GLN A 381 -9.88 -23.27 -1.35
CA GLN A 381 -10.47 -24.48 -1.93
C GLN A 381 -10.82 -24.30 -3.40
N THR A 382 -11.37 -23.15 -3.77
CA THR A 382 -11.68 -22.82 -5.17
C THR A 382 -10.41 -22.71 -6.01
N LEU A 383 -9.34 -22.13 -5.48
CA LEU A 383 -8.06 -21.97 -6.17
C LEU A 383 -7.30 -23.28 -6.33
N TYR A 384 -7.31 -24.13 -5.31
CA TYR A 384 -6.67 -25.43 -5.36
C TYR A 384 -7.46 -26.44 -6.21
N GLY A 385 -8.77 -26.21 -6.36
CA GLY A 385 -9.65 -27.08 -7.14
C GLY A 385 -10.20 -28.24 -6.34
N SER A 386 -10.81 -29.19 -7.07
CA SER A 386 -11.47 -30.37 -6.51
C SER A 386 -11.07 -31.61 -7.30
N ASP A 387 -11.09 -32.74 -6.65
CA ASP A 387 -10.86 -34.04 -7.27
C ASP A 387 -11.91 -35.05 -6.79
N TYR A 388 -12.03 -36.16 -7.52
CA TYR A 388 -12.93 -37.24 -7.13
C TYR A 388 -12.31 -38.06 -6.00
N ARG A 389 -13.02 -38.15 -4.87
CA ARG A 389 -12.68 -39.04 -3.75
C ARG A 389 -13.66 -40.21 -3.66
N GLU A 390 -13.10 -41.38 -3.40
CA GLU A 390 -13.89 -42.60 -3.19
C GLU A 390 -14.22 -42.76 -1.72
N HIS A 391 -15.51 -42.76 -1.38
CA HIS A 391 -16.02 -43.06 -0.06
C HIS A 391 -16.57 -44.45 0.03
N ILE A 392 -16.09 -45.26 0.98
CA ILE A 392 -16.63 -46.56 1.27
C ILE A 392 -17.75 -46.38 2.33
N ILE A 393 -19.01 -46.52 1.90
CA ILE A 393 -20.15 -46.40 2.76
C ILE A 393 -20.50 -47.77 3.30
N PHE A 394 -20.35 -47.97 4.61
CA PHE A 394 -20.78 -49.16 5.32
C PHE A 394 -22.25 -49.09 5.66
N PRO A 395 -23.06 -50.08 5.27
CA PRO A 395 -24.48 -50.06 5.63
C PRO A 395 -24.68 -50.17 7.13
N ALA A 396 -25.75 -49.58 7.63
CA ALA A 396 -26.13 -49.64 9.05
C ALA A 396 -26.52 -51.06 9.54
N SER A 397 -26.75 -51.98 8.61
CA SER A 397 -27.07 -53.38 8.93
C SER A 397 -25.82 -54.25 8.81
N ARG A 398 -25.66 -55.26 9.68
CA ARG A 398 -24.56 -56.22 9.69
C ARG A 398 -24.43 -57.11 8.46
N TYR A 399 -25.44 -57.10 7.56
CA TYR A 399 -25.54 -57.96 6.40
C TYR A 399 -25.50 -57.21 5.05
N GLY A 400 -25.29 -55.91 5.08
CA GLY A 400 -25.17 -55.12 3.86
C GLY A 400 -23.73 -55.08 3.36
N GLU A 401 -23.54 -55.14 2.06
CA GLU A 401 -22.23 -54.93 1.45
C GLU A 401 -21.85 -53.47 1.43
N PRO A 402 -20.57 -53.09 1.68
CA PRO A 402 -20.14 -51.72 1.54
C PRO A 402 -20.29 -51.27 0.08
N THR A 403 -20.76 -50.03 -0.10
CA THR A 403 -20.86 -49.41 -1.42
C THR A 403 -19.80 -48.34 -1.55
N VAL A 404 -19.18 -48.25 -2.73
CA VAL A 404 -18.25 -47.19 -3.07
C VAL A 404 -19.04 -46.07 -3.72
N ARG A 405 -18.92 -44.86 -3.20
CA ARG A 405 -19.47 -43.66 -3.80
C ARG A 405 -18.33 -42.71 -4.15
N CYS A 406 -18.27 -42.29 -5.39
CA CYS A 406 -17.31 -41.26 -5.83
C CYS A 406 -17.99 -39.91 -5.74
N GLU A 407 -17.44 -39.03 -4.94
CA GLU A 407 -17.91 -37.66 -4.81
C GLU A 407 -16.76 -36.68 -5.17
N MET A 408 -17.13 -35.54 -5.79
CA MET A 408 -16.18 -34.47 -6.04
C MET A 408 -15.99 -33.68 -4.75
N GLU A 409 -14.79 -33.68 -4.23
CA GLU A 409 -14.42 -32.95 -3.02
C GLU A 409 -13.27 -31.98 -3.27
N PRO A 410 -13.19 -30.86 -2.51
CA PRO A 410 -12.04 -29.99 -2.55
C PRO A 410 -10.73 -30.77 -2.31
N LEU A 411 -9.66 -30.47 -3.04
CA LEU A 411 -8.35 -31.08 -2.81
C LEU A 411 -7.85 -30.88 -1.39
N VAL A 412 -8.19 -29.71 -0.77
CA VAL A 412 -7.89 -29.41 0.61
C VAL A 412 -9.19 -29.14 1.36
N THR A 413 -9.48 -29.91 2.38
CA THR A 413 -10.70 -29.78 3.19
C THR A 413 -10.56 -28.74 4.30
N GLU A 414 -11.67 -28.27 4.85
CA GLU A 414 -11.66 -27.36 6.01
C GLU A 414 -10.94 -27.97 7.21
N VAL A 415 -11.06 -29.28 7.41
CA VAL A 415 -10.42 -30.01 8.51
C VAL A 415 -8.89 -30.02 8.33
N GLU A 416 -8.41 -30.23 7.09
CA GLU A 416 -6.99 -30.17 6.77
C GLU A 416 -6.43 -28.77 7.01
N PHE A 417 -7.12 -27.72 6.57
CA PHE A 417 -6.73 -26.34 6.89
C PHE A 417 -6.71 -26.05 8.39
N ALA A 418 -7.70 -26.55 9.15
CA ALA A 418 -7.78 -26.36 10.59
C ALA A 418 -6.70 -27.13 11.37
N SER A 419 -6.16 -28.22 10.80
CA SER A 419 -5.12 -29.06 11.42
C SER A 419 -3.71 -28.47 11.26
N LEU A 420 -3.53 -27.40 10.47
CA LEU A 420 -2.25 -26.73 10.36
C LEU A 420 -1.82 -26.16 11.72
N GLU A 421 -0.68 -26.61 12.20
CA GLU A 421 -0.06 -26.01 13.38
C GLU A 421 0.49 -24.60 13.05
N PRO A 422 0.47 -23.67 14.03
CA PRO A 422 0.99 -22.33 13.85
C PRO A 422 2.51 -22.29 13.61
#